data_f2b6282128c6b3582659eb19dc83f793
#
_entry.id   f2b6282128c6b3582659eb19dc83f793
#
_cell.length_a   1.000
_cell.length_b   1.000
_cell.length_c   1.000
_cell.angle_alpha   90.00
_cell.angle_beta   90.00
_cell.angle_gamma   90.00
#
_symmetry.space_group_name_H-M   'P 1'
#
loop_
_entity.id
_entity.type
_entity.pdbx_description
1 polymer ?
#
loop_
_entity_poly.entity_id
_entity_poly.type
_entity_poly.pdbx_seq_one_letter_code
_entity_poly.pdbx_strand_id
1 'polypeptide(L)' 'MDPQHPVVFLQGPVQSPYVPWEEGLTLTRAIATAVYTGFMNPMVIRVFRHGQIVGDFKGIDLLKHEDMALEAGDMVVIIE' A
#
# COMPACT_ATOMS: atom_id res chain seq x y z
N MET A 1 -11.09 13.97 -10.99
CA MET A 1 -10.66 12.56 -10.94
C MET A 1 -11.56 11.75 -11.86
N ASP A 2 -10.95 10.91 -12.66
CA ASP A 2 -11.71 10.06 -13.58
C ASP A 2 -12.24 8.85 -12.80
N PRO A 3 -13.58 8.70 -12.66
CA PRO A 3 -14.14 7.58 -11.91
C PRO A 3 -13.91 6.22 -12.56
N GLN A 4 -13.44 6.20 -13.80
CA GLN A 4 -13.12 4.95 -14.49
C GLN A 4 -11.71 4.44 -14.19
N HIS A 5 -10.92 5.23 -13.48
CA HIS A 5 -9.56 4.84 -13.12
C HIS A 5 -9.50 4.50 -11.63
N PRO A 6 -9.57 3.21 -11.30
CA PRO A 6 -9.47 2.81 -9.90
C PRO A 6 -8.10 3.10 -9.34
N VAL A 7 -8.05 3.38 -8.06
CA VAL A 7 -6.80 3.69 -7.36
C VAL A 7 -6.73 2.93 -6.04
N VAL A 8 -5.51 2.81 -5.55
CA VAL A 8 -5.21 2.36 -4.19
C VAL A 8 -4.76 3.59 -3.42
N PHE A 9 -5.22 3.73 -2.18
CA PHE A 9 -4.89 4.86 -1.32
C PHE A 9 -3.79 4.45 -0.37
N LEU A 10 -2.79 5.33 -0.17
CA LEU A 10 -1.72 5.09 0.79
C LEU A 10 -1.70 6.23 1.80
N GLN A 11 -1.61 5.88 3.08
CA GLN A 11 -1.49 6.82 4.17
C GLN A 11 -0.18 6.58 4.88
N GLY A 12 0.62 7.65 5.05
CA GLY A 12 1.92 7.57 5.67
C GLY A 12 2.95 8.39 4.92
N PRO A 13 4.24 8.17 5.19
CA PRO A 13 5.30 8.95 4.57
C PRO A 13 5.59 8.47 3.14
N VAL A 14 4.72 8.85 2.22
CA VAL A 14 4.88 8.54 0.80
C VAL A 14 4.75 9.82 -0.02
N GLN A 15 5.40 9.84 -1.16
CA GLN A 15 5.37 10.98 -2.06
C GLN A 15 4.03 11.09 -2.78
N SER A 16 3.46 9.96 -3.19
CA SER A 16 2.19 9.90 -3.89
C SER A 16 1.20 9.07 -3.08
N PRO A 17 0.15 9.67 -2.48
CA PRO A 17 -0.84 8.91 -1.72
C PRO A 17 -1.84 8.13 -2.57
N TYR A 18 -1.80 8.28 -3.88
CA TYR A 18 -2.70 7.59 -4.80
C TYR A 18 -1.87 6.83 -5.82
N VAL A 19 -2.13 5.54 -5.94
CA VAL A 19 -1.46 4.70 -6.93
C VAL A 19 -2.52 4.11 -7.84
N PRO A 20 -2.39 4.29 -9.17
CA PRO A 20 -3.35 3.67 -10.09
C PRO A 20 -3.37 2.16 -9.89
N TRP A 21 -4.57 1.62 -9.77
CA TRP A 21 -4.72 0.18 -9.65
C TRP A 21 -4.80 -0.45 -11.04
N GLU A 22 -4.13 -1.57 -11.17
CA GLU A 22 -4.24 -2.41 -12.36
C GLU A 22 -4.18 -3.86 -11.92
N GLU A 23 -4.65 -4.75 -12.77
CA GLU A 23 -4.62 -6.17 -12.45
C GLU A 23 -3.19 -6.63 -12.21
N GLY A 24 -2.98 -7.35 -11.12
CA GLY A 24 -1.66 -7.81 -10.73
C GLY A 24 -0.89 -6.85 -9.82
N LEU A 25 -1.47 -5.71 -9.46
CA LEU A 25 -0.82 -4.80 -8.53
C LEU A 25 -0.70 -5.45 -7.15
N THR A 26 0.51 -5.42 -6.61
CA THR A 26 0.80 -5.97 -5.28
C THR A 26 1.13 -4.84 -4.31
N LEU A 27 1.11 -5.16 -3.01
CA LEU A 27 1.42 -4.21 -1.95
C LEU A 27 2.84 -3.65 -2.10
N THR A 28 3.82 -4.50 -2.33
CA THR A 28 5.21 -4.06 -2.52
C THR A 28 5.33 -3.10 -3.70
N ARG A 29 4.65 -3.42 -4.79
CA ARG A 29 4.70 -2.60 -5.99
C ARG A 29 4.02 -1.25 -5.78
N ALA A 30 2.91 -1.24 -5.05
CA ALA A 30 2.20 0.00 -4.73
C ALA A 30 3.07 0.94 -3.89
N ILE A 31 3.74 0.39 -2.89
CA ILE A 31 4.64 1.19 -2.04
C ILE A 31 5.81 1.74 -2.84
N ALA A 32 6.38 0.93 -3.73
CA ALA A 32 7.47 1.37 -4.59
C ALA A 32 7.01 2.48 -5.54
N THR A 33 5.82 2.35 -6.10
CA THR A 33 5.26 3.37 -7.00
C THR A 33 4.96 4.67 -6.26
N ALA A 34 4.46 4.57 -5.02
CA ALA A 34 4.15 5.74 -4.20
C ALA A 34 5.40 6.45 -3.68
N VAL A 35 6.52 5.81 -3.68
CA VAL A 35 7.82 6.28 -3.19
C VAL A 35 7.78 6.57 -1.69
N TYR A 36 8.22 5.60 -0.92
CA TYR A 36 8.31 5.75 0.54
C TYR A 36 9.39 6.78 0.88
N THR A 37 9.02 7.77 1.70
CA THR A 37 9.91 8.90 2.05
C THR A 37 10.27 8.92 3.52
N GLY A 38 9.95 7.89 4.29
CA GLY A 38 10.28 7.83 5.71
C GLY A 38 11.77 7.71 5.96
N PHE A 39 12.20 8.19 7.13
CA PHE A 39 13.61 8.09 7.53
C PHE A 39 14.00 6.69 7.96
N MET A 40 13.05 5.90 8.41
CA MET A 40 13.29 4.56 8.90
C MET A 40 12.42 3.58 8.12
N ASN A 41 12.80 2.32 8.15
CA ASN A 41 11.95 1.28 7.59
C ASN A 41 10.59 1.29 8.30
N PRO A 42 9.49 1.07 7.57
CA PRO A 42 8.18 1.00 8.20
C PRO A 42 8.15 -0.09 9.25
N MET A 43 7.54 0.19 10.41
CA MET A 43 7.34 -0.83 11.43
C MET A 43 6.20 -1.76 11.08
N VAL A 44 5.09 -1.18 10.64
CA VAL A 44 3.86 -1.92 10.34
C VAL A 44 3.26 -1.37 9.06
N ILE A 45 2.77 -2.27 8.23
CA ILE A 45 2.02 -1.93 7.03
C ILE A 45 0.70 -2.68 7.10
N ARG A 46 -0.41 -1.95 7.09
CA ARG A 46 -1.75 -2.51 7.15
C ARG A 46 -2.52 -2.21 5.88
N VAL A 47 -3.30 -3.18 5.45
CA VAL A 47 -4.16 -3.02 4.29
C VAL A 47 -5.61 -3.15 4.73
N PHE A 48 -6.40 -2.13 4.40
CA PHE A 48 -7.83 -2.10 4.69
C PHE A 48 -8.60 -2.27 3.40
N ARG A 49 -9.63 -3.09 3.47
CA ARG A 49 -10.56 -3.30 2.35
C ARG A 49 -11.97 -3.26 2.92
N HIS A 50 -12.78 -2.32 2.40
CA HIS A 50 -14.14 -2.11 2.91
C HIS A 50 -14.18 -1.88 4.42
N GLY A 51 -13.21 -1.14 4.94
CA GLY A 51 -13.14 -0.83 6.38
C GLY A 51 -12.61 -1.94 7.27
N GLN A 52 -12.19 -3.05 6.69
CA GLN A 52 -11.66 -4.19 7.46
C GLN A 52 -10.20 -4.43 7.12
N ILE A 53 -9.45 -4.88 8.11
CA ILE A 53 -8.05 -5.22 7.93
C ILE A 53 -7.97 -6.56 7.19
N VAL A 54 -7.38 -6.54 5.99
CA VAL A 54 -7.16 -7.75 5.20
C VAL A 54 -5.69 -8.13 5.12
N GLY A 55 -4.80 -7.26 5.59
CA GLY A 55 -3.37 -7.53 5.66
C GLY A 55 -2.75 -6.75 6.78
N ASP A 56 -1.79 -7.35 7.48
CA ASP A 56 -1.06 -6.72 8.58
C ASP A 56 0.34 -7.30 8.56
N PHE A 57 1.31 -6.49 8.14
CA PHE A 57 2.67 -6.95 7.90
C PHE A 57 3.64 -6.12 8.72
N LYS A 58 4.67 -6.77 9.23
CA LYS A 58 5.85 -6.05 9.69
C LYS A 58 6.62 -5.62 8.46
N GLY A 59 7.12 -4.39 8.47
CA GLY A 59 7.79 -3.86 7.29
C GLY A 59 8.94 -4.71 6.80
N ILE A 60 9.72 -5.28 7.74
CA ILE A 60 10.87 -6.10 7.37
C ILE A 60 10.42 -7.42 6.70
N ASP A 61 9.32 -7.98 7.14
CA ASP A 61 8.81 -9.22 6.56
C ASP A 61 8.33 -8.99 5.13
N LEU A 62 7.67 -7.85 4.89
CA LEU A 62 7.21 -7.49 3.56
C LEU A 62 8.37 -7.37 2.58
N LEU A 63 9.47 -6.78 3.03
CA LEU A 63 10.64 -6.61 2.18
C LEU A 63 11.32 -7.92 1.83
N LYS A 64 11.13 -8.95 2.64
CA LYS A 64 11.81 -10.22 2.45
C LYS A 64 10.99 -11.25 1.69
N HIS A 65 9.78 -11.50 2.13
CA HIS A 65 9.05 -12.69 1.65
C HIS A 65 7.56 -12.48 1.45
N GLU A 66 6.97 -11.49 2.12
CA GLU A 66 5.53 -11.38 2.14
C GLU A 66 5.05 -10.27 1.22
N ASP A 67 4.03 -10.57 0.48
CA ASP A 67 3.39 -9.61 -0.42
C ASP A 67 1.93 -10.03 -0.53
N MET A 68 1.09 -9.13 -1.05
CA MET A 68 -0.29 -9.48 -1.29
C MET A 68 -0.81 -8.72 -2.50
N ALA A 69 -1.75 -9.32 -3.20
CA ALA A 69 -2.45 -8.65 -4.28
C ALA A 69 -3.41 -7.61 -3.71
N LEU A 70 -3.42 -6.43 -4.30
CA LEU A 70 -4.33 -5.37 -3.92
C LEU A 70 -5.55 -5.33 -4.84
N GLU A 71 -6.65 -4.82 -4.30
CA GLU A 71 -7.85 -4.56 -5.08
C GLU A 71 -8.10 -3.06 -5.17
N ALA A 72 -8.86 -2.66 -6.18
CA ALA A 72 -9.22 -1.26 -6.35
C ALA A 72 -9.93 -0.76 -5.10
N GLY A 73 -9.53 0.42 -4.63
CA GLY A 73 -10.10 1.02 -3.43
C GLY A 73 -9.46 0.59 -2.12
N ASP A 74 -8.49 -0.31 -2.14
CA ASP A 74 -7.77 -0.68 -0.93
C ASP A 74 -7.04 0.53 -0.35
N MET A 75 -6.93 0.56 0.97
CA MET A 75 -6.17 1.59 1.67
C MET A 75 -4.98 0.93 2.37
N VAL A 76 -3.80 1.44 2.11
CA VAL A 76 -2.56 0.98 2.72
C VAL A 76 -2.12 2.01 3.75
N VAL A 77 -1.96 1.59 5.00
CA VAL A 77 -1.49 2.46 6.08
C VAL A 77 -0.07 2.03 6.45
N ILE A 78 0.86 2.97 6.34
CA ILE A 78 2.27 2.74 6.65
C ILE A 78 2.59 3.45 7.94
N ILE A 79 3.04 2.70 8.93
CA ILE A 79 3.38 3.22 10.27
C ILE A 79 4.88 3.06 10.47
N GLU A 80 5.52 4.18 10.77
CA GLU A 80 6.94 4.19 11.11
C GLU A 80 7.21 3.67 12.51
#